data_2e256303947da2d003a95ef8b04628bf
#
_entry.id   2e256303947da2d003a95ef8b04628bf
#
_cell.length_a   1.000
_cell.length_b   1.000
_cell.length_c   1.000
_cell.angle_alpha   90.00
_cell.angle_beta   90.00
_cell.angle_gamma   90.00
#
_symmetry.space_group_name_H-M   'P 1'
#
loop_
_entity.id
_entity.type
_entity.pdbx_description
1 polymer ?
#
loop_
_entity_poly.entity_id
_entity_poly.type
_entity_poly.pdbx_seq_one_letter_code
_entity_poly.pdbx_strand_id
1 'polypeptide(L)'
;MVNRCRWVPTNNKLYCDYHDKEWGKPIDDDQKLFELLCLESYQSGLSWITVLNKRQAFNRVFHNYDIERIAQFSPLELEDALQNPDIIRHKLKLEATVNNAKQVLKLQDEFGSLSHYFWHFFDGKPLINNVPTYKDIPSSTDLSKQIAKDLKKRGFKFLGPTTIYSFLQAAGFVNDHENDCSFK
;
A
#
# COMPACT_ATOMS: atom_id res chain seq x y z
N MET A 1 6.93 5.46 -28.80
CA MET A 1 7.26 4.22 -28.06
C MET A 1 7.01 4.51 -26.58
N VAL A 2 6.28 3.63 -25.87
CA VAL A 2 6.02 3.81 -24.42
C VAL A 2 7.28 3.41 -23.66
N ASN A 3 7.80 4.33 -22.84
CA ASN A 3 8.96 4.10 -21.98
C ASN A 3 8.48 3.91 -20.53
N ARG A 4 8.86 2.78 -19.92
CA ARG A 4 8.54 2.46 -18.51
C ARG A 4 9.78 2.53 -17.65
N CYS A 5 9.60 2.67 -16.36
CA CYS A 5 10.69 2.52 -15.41
C CYS A 5 11.39 1.18 -15.60
N ARG A 6 12.71 1.16 -15.48
CA ARG A 6 13.55 -0.02 -15.80
C ARG A 6 13.33 -1.21 -14.86
N TRP A 7 12.70 -0.98 -13.71
CA TRP A 7 12.35 -2.06 -12.78
C TRP A 7 11.11 -2.86 -13.20
N VAL A 8 10.34 -2.39 -14.20
CA VAL A 8 9.10 -3.06 -14.65
C VAL A 8 9.43 -4.21 -15.61
N PRO A 9 9.04 -5.45 -15.31
CA PRO A 9 9.19 -6.57 -16.24
C PRO A 9 8.18 -6.43 -17.39
N THR A 10 8.64 -5.95 -18.53
CA THR A 10 7.79 -5.59 -19.69
C THR A 10 7.05 -6.77 -20.33
N ASN A 11 7.46 -7.99 -20.01
CA ASN A 11 6.78 -9.22 -20.44
C ASN A 11 5.61 -9.63 -19.52
N ASN A 12 5.37 -8.91 -18.43
CA ASN A 12 4.28 -9.18 -17.48
C ASN A 12 3.21 -8.09 -17.59
N LYS A 13 2.09 -8.44 -18.22
CA LYS A 13 0.98 -7.48 -18.43
C LYS A 13 0.42 -6.93 -17.12
N LEU A 14 0.22 -7.76 -16.10
CA LEU A 14 -0.32 -7.33 -14.81
C LEU A 14 0.58 -6.30 -14.14
N TYR A 15 1.88 -6.52 -14.21
CA TYR A 15 2.87 -5.59 -13.65
C TYR A 15 2.91 -4.27 -14.44
N CYS A 16 2.87 -4.35 -15.77
CA CYS A 16 2.79 -3.16 -16.62
C CYS A 16 1.52 -2.35 -16.34
N ASP A 17 0.37 -3.00 -16.25
CA ASP A 17 -0.90 -2.33 -15.96
C ASP A 17 -0.87 -1.63 -14.59
N TYR A 18 -0.30 -2.26 -13.57
CA TYR A 18 -0.11 -1.65 -12.25
C TYR A 18 0.78 -0.40 -12.32
N HIS A 19 1.94 -0.51 -12.96
CA HIS A 19 2.86 0.62 -13.13
C HIS A 19 2.24 1.78 -13.92
N ASP A 20 1.59 1.47 -15.03
CA ASP A 20 1.09 2.48 -15.97
C ASP A 20 -0.16 3.20 -15.46
N LYS A 21 -0.99 2.51 -14.66
CA LYS A 21 -2.33 2.99 -14.31
C LYS A 21 -2.49 3.37 -12.84
N GLU A 22 -1.64 2.85 -11.96
CA GLU A 22 -1.81 3.01 -10.50
C GLU A 22 -0.59 3.64 -9.83
N TRP A 23 0.58 3.04 -9.98
CA TRP A 23 1.77 3.45 -9.25
C TRP A 23 2.15 4.91 -9.50
N GLY A 24 2.37 5.66 -8.42
CA GLY A 24 2.73 7.07 -8.49
C GLY A 24 1.57 8.03 -8.82
N LYS A 25 0.33 7.53 -8.90
CA LYS A 25 -0.86 8.35 -9.16
C LYS A 25 -1.62 8.62 -7.87
N PRO A 26 -1.91 9.91 -7.53
CA PRO A 26 -2.61 10.27 -6.31
C PRO A 26 -3.97 9.61 -6.19
N ILE A 27 -4.26 9.11 -5.00
CA ILE A 27 -5.52 8.45 -4.62
C ILE A 27 -6.08 9.13 -3.37
N ASP A 28 -7.37 9.45 -3.38
CA ASP A 28 -8.08 10.06 -2.26
C ASP A 28 -9.11 9.13 -1.60
N ASP A 29 -9.45 8.02 -2.24
CA ASP A 29 -10.40 7.04 -1.72
C ASP A 29 -9.80 6.22 -0.58
N ASP A 30 -10.41 6.27 0.60
CA ASP A 30 -9.91 5.61 1.81
C ASP A 30 -9.86 4.08 1.69
N GLN A 31 -10.84 3.47 1.04
CA GLN A 31 -10.87 2.02 0.84
C GLN A 31 -9.73 1.55 -0.07
N LYS A 32 -9.47 2.31 -1.13
CA LYS A 32 -8.35 2.08 -2.04
C LYS A 32 -7.00 2.30 -1.36
N LEU A 33 -6.88 3.36 -0.57
CA LEU A 33 -5.68 3.61 0.25
C LEU A 33 -5.42 2.48 1.22
N PHE A 34 -6.47 1.99 1.89
CA PHE A 34 -6.33 0.89 2.83
C PHE A 34 -5.97 -0.42 2.14
N GLU A 35 -6.54 -0.71 0.95
CA GLU A 35 -6.11 -1.85 0.13
C GLU A 35 -4.61 -1.81 -0.14
N LEU A 36 -4.10 -0.69 -0.64
CA LEU A 36 -2.68 -0.54 -0.96
C LEU A 36 -1.79 -0.64 0.29
N LEU A 37 -2.21 -0.05 1.40
CA LEU A 37 -1.49 -0.14 2.67
C LEU A 37 -1.36 -1.60 3.14
N CYS A 38 -2.42 -2.38 3.02
CA CYS A 38 -2.43 -3.80 3.34
C CYS A 38 -1.56 -4.61 2.37
N LEU A 39 -1.68 -4.40 1.07
CA LEU A 39 -0.88 -5.09 0.06
C LEU A 39 0.62 -4.87 0.27
N GLU A 40 1.03 -3.64 0.58
CA GLU A 40 2.43 -3.35 0.90
C GLU A 40 2.88 -4.03 2.19
N SER A 41 2.01 -4.13 3.19
CA SER A 41 2.30 -4.85 4.43
C SER A 41 2.51 -6.36 4.20
N TYR A 42 1.88 -6.94 3.17
CA TYR A 42 2.02 -8.37 2.84
C TYR A 42 3.34 -8.69 2.13
N GLN A 43 3.96 -7.70 1.49
CA GLN A 43 5.16 -7.91 0.68
C GLN A 43 6.39 -8.30 1.50
N SER A 44 6.46 -8.02 2.78
CA SER A 44 7.63 -8.34 3.61
C SER A 44 8.08 -9.79 3.42
N GLY A 45 9.30 -9.99 2.91
CA GLY A 45 9.86 -11.29 2.58
C GLY A 45 9.39 -11.90 1.25
N LEU A 46 8.60 -11.18 0.45
CA LEU A 46 8.03 -11.64 -0.82
C LEU A 46 8.32 -10.66 -1.96
N SER A 47 8.21 -11.14 -3.21
CA SER A 47 8.25 -10.27 -4.38
C SER A 47 6.91 -9.57 -4.59
N TRP A 48 6.95 -8.35 -5.18
CA TRP A 48 5.73 -7.60 -5.47
C TRP A 48 4.79 -8.34 -6.43
N ILE A 49 5.33 -9.05 -7.42
CA ILE A 49 4.49 -9.83 -8.34
C ILE A 49 3.71 -10.94 -7.62
N THR A 50 4.26 -11.52 -6.56
CA THR A 50 3.54 -12.49 -5.72
C THR A 50 2.31 -11.86 -5.10
N VAL A 51 2.43 -10.64 -4.59
CA VAL A 51 1.31 -9.90 -3.99
C VAL A 51 0.30 -9.50 -5.07
N LEU A 52 0.74 -8.98 -6.21
CA LEU A 52 -0.14 -8.60 -7.33
C LEU A 52 -0.96 -9.79 -7.84
N ASN A 53 -0.34 -10.96 -8.00
CA ASN A 53 -1.05 -12.16 -8.45
C ASN A 53 -2.15 -12.62 -7.48
N LYS A 54 -2.02 -12.28 -6.20
CA LYS A 54 -2.98 -12.64 -5.15
C LYS A 54 -3.97 -11.53 -4.80
N ARG A 55 -3.82 -10.35 -5.40
CA ARG A 55 -4.63 -9.17 -5.08
C ARG A 55 -6.14 -9.41 -5.18
N GLN A 56 -6.59 -10.06 -6.24
CA GLN A 56 -8.03 -10.34 -6.41
C GLN A 56 -8.56 -11.32 -5.36
N ALA A 57 -7.76 -12.31 -4.97
CA ALA A 57 -8.11 -13.23 -3.89
C ALA A 57 -8.21 -12.51 -2.55
N PHE A 58 -7.28 -11.63 -2.23
CA PHE A 58 -7.36 -10.76 -1.06
C PHE A 58 -8.61 -9.88 -1.07
N ASN A 59 -8.95 -9.30 -2.21
CA ASN A 59 -10.16 -8.47 -2.35
C ASN A 59 -11.43 -9.27 -2.03
N ARG A 60 -11.50 -10.53 -2.45
CA ARG A 60 -12.62 -11.40 -2.09
C ARG A 60 -12.68 -11.71 -0.60
N VAL A 61 -11.54 -12.07 0.00
CA VAL A 61 -11.45 -12.40 1.43
C VAL A 61 -11.78 -11.21 2.31
N PHE A 62 -11.31 -10.02 1.96
CA PHE A 62 -11.48 -8.81 2.75
C PHE A 62 -12.58 -7.87 2.22
N HIS A 63 -13.57 -8.41 1.52
CA HIS A 63 -14.76 -7.65 1.06
C HIS A 63 -14.40 -6.35 0.34
N ASN A 64 -13.47 -6.42 -0.62
CA ASN A 64 -12.89 -5.28 -1.34
C ASN A 64 -12.30 -4.20 -0.42
N TYR A 65 -11.78 -4.61 0.72
CA TYR A 65 -11.20 -3.73 1.74
C TYR A 65 -12.19 -2.71 2.32
N ASP A 66 -13.45 -3.12 2.47
CA ASP A 66 -14.42 -2.40 3.29
C ASP A 66 -13.91 -2.33 4.73
N ILE A 67 -13.50 -1.13 5.15
CA ILE A 67 -12.78 -0.90 6.40
C ILE A 67 -13.65 -1.27 7.62
N GLU A 68 -14.91 -0.85 7.62
CA GLU A 68 -15.85 -1.15 8.70
C GLU A 68 -16.10 -2.65 8.82
N ARG A 69 -16.28 -3.31 7.68
CA ARG A 69 -16.52 -4.76 7.64
C ARG A 69 -15.29 -5.54 8.13
N ILE A 70 -14.10 -5.16 7.72
CA ILE A 70 -12.85 -5.81 8.17
C ILE A 70 -12.63 -5.59 9.67
N ALA A 71 -12.89 -4.40 10.19
CA ALA A 71 -12.75 -4.09 11.60
C ALA A 71 -13.62 -5.00 12.51
N GLN A 72 -14.68 -5.58 11.94
CA GLN A 72 -15.61 -6.49 12.63
C GLN A 72 -15.31 -7.98 12.42
N PHE A 73 -14.21 -8.33 11.74
CA PHE A 73 -13.84 -9.73 11.50
C PHE A 73 -13.74 -10.49 12.82
N SER A 74 -14.43 -11.62 12.88
CA SER A 74 -14.34 -12.57 13.98
C SER A 74 -13.07 -13.43 13.87
N PRO A 75 -12.62 -14.07 14.97
CA PRO A 75 -11.55 -15.07 14.91
C PRO A 75 -11.83 -16.19 13.91
N LEU A 76 -13.09 -16.61 13.79
CA LEU A 76 -13.51 -17.67 12.86
C LEU A 76 -13.32 -17.26 11.39
N GLU A 77 -13.66 -16.03 11.03
CA GLU A 77 -13.44 -15.49 9.69
C GLU A 77 -11.94 -15.42 9.34
N LEU A 78 -11.09 -15.11 10.32
CA LEU A 78 -9.63 -15.15 10.14
C LEU A 78 -9.11 -16.58 9.97
N GLU A 79 -9.65 -17.55 10.71
CA GLU A 79 -9.31 -18.97 10.53
C GLU A 79 -9.70 -19.47 9.14
N ASP A 80 -10.89 -19.11 8.65
CA ASP A 80 -11.33 -19.43 7.29
C ASP A 80 -10.41 -18.82 6.24
N ALA A 81 -10.01 -17.56 6.43
CA ALA A 81 -9.05 -16.90 5.55
C ALA A 81 -7.70 -17.65 5.50
N LEU A 82 -7.21 -18.15 6.62
CA LEU A 82 -5.97 -18.93 6.70
C LEU A 82 -6.03 -20.26 5.95
N GLN A 83 -7.22 -20.80 5.68
CA GLN A 83 -7.41 -22.00 4.87
C GLN A 83 -7.42 -21.72 3.36
N ASN A 84 -7.56 -20.47 2.94
CA ASN A 84 -7.63 -20.09 1.53
C ASN A 84 -6.23 -20.14 0.87
N PRO A 85 -5.98 -21.08 -0.07
CA PRO A 85 -4.66 -21.23 -0.72
C PRO A 85 -4.35 -20.09 -1.69
N ASP A 86 -5.34 -19.29 -2.08
CA ASP A 86 -5.18 -18.22 -3.08
C ASP A 86 -4.56 -16.95 -2.49
N ILE A 87 -4.51 -16.82 -1.16
CA ILE A 87 -3.89 -15.69 -0.47
C ILE A 87 -2.56 -16.09 0.21
N ILE A 88 -1.85 -15.09 0.71
CA ILE A 88 -0.67 -15.30 1.55
C ILE A 88 -1.17 -15.66 2.96
N ARG A 89 -0.99 -16.94 3.34
CA ARG A 89 -1.49 -17.48 4.61
C ARG A 89 -0.52 -17.23 5.75
N HIS A 90 -0.36 -15.99 6.12
CA HIS A 90 0.49 -15.56 7.22
C HIS A 90 -0.38 -14.98 8.33
N LYS A 91 -0.58 -15.73 9.40
CA LYS A 91 -1.52 -15.40 10.49
C LYS A 91 -1.34 -13.97 11.01
N LEU A 92 -0.12 -13.58 11.36
CA LEU A 92 0.15 -12.25 11.91
C LEU A 92 -0.16 -11.11 10.94
N LYS A 93 0.06 -11.34 9.63
CA LYS A 93 -0.28 -10.33 8.60
C LYS A 93 -1.80 -10.18 8.44
N LEU A 94 -2.56 -11.27 8.52
CA LEU A 94 -4.02 -11.23 8.44
C LEU A 94 -4.62 -10.61 9.70
N GLU A 95 -4.12 -10.96 10.86
CA GLU A 95 -4.51 -10.31 12.14
C GLU A 95 -4.20 -8.80 12.12
N ALA A 96 -3.04 -8.43 11.55
CA ALA A 96 -2.67 -7.03 11.39
C ALA A 96 -3.63 -6.27 10.46
N THR A 97 -4.15 -6.91 9.40
CA THR A 97 -5.15 -6.30 8.52
C THR A 97 -6.40 -5.89 9.31
N VAL A 98 -6.91 -6.77 10.16
CA VAL A 98 -8.08 -6.47 11.02
C VAL A 98 -7.75 -5.40 12.06
N ASN A 99 -6.60 -5.53 12.73
CA ASN A 99 -6.15 -4.51 13.68
C ASN A 99 -6.01 -3.14 13.01
N ASN A 100 -5.40 -3.08 11.84
CA ASN A 100 -5.16 -1.83 11.12
C ASN A 100 -6.47 -1.20 10.63
N ALA A 101 -7.46 -1.99 10.23
CA ALA A 101 -8.80 -1.47 9.92
C ALA A 101 -9.42 -0.73 11.11
N LYS A 102 -9.31 -1.29 12.31
CA LYS A 102 -9.78 -0.62 13.54
C LYS A 102 -9.04 0.69 13.81
N GLN A 103 -7.74 0.74 13.53
CA GLN A 103 -6.96 1.98 13.70
C GLN A 103 -7.30 3.01 12.62
N VAL A 104 -7.61 2.58 11.39
CA VAL A 104 -8.08 3.50 10.32
C VAL A 104 -9.38 4.17 10.71
N LEU A 105 -10.34 3.46 11.30
CA LEU A 105 -11.57 4.07 11.79
C LEU A 105 -11.30 5.20 12.81
N LYS A 106 -10.33 5.03 13.69
CA LYS A 106 -9.91 6.08 14.63
C LYS A 106 -9.26 7.27 13.94
N LEU A 107 -8.44 7.02 12.87
CA LEU A 107 -7.88 8.10 12.05
C LEU A 107 -8.96 8.87 11.32
N GLN A 108 -9.99 8.20 10.81
CA GLN A 108 -11.14 8.86 10.17
C GLN A 108 -11.90 9.76 11.14
N ASP A 109 -12.09 9.33 12.38
CA ASP A 109 -12.71 10.13 13.44
C ASP A 109 -11.89 11.38 13.76
N GLU A 110 -10.56 11.26 13.81
CA GLU A 110 -9.64 12.36 14.19
C GLU A 110 -9.36 13.33 13.03
N PHE A 111 -9.13 12.83 11.82
CA PHE A 111 -8.70 13.62 10.65
C PHE A 111 -9.78 13.81 9.59
N GLY A 112 -10.94 13.19 9.74
CA GLY A 112 -12.03 13.19 8.77
C GLY A 112 -11.91 12.07 7.73
N SER A 113 -10.69 11.66 7.34
CA SER A 113 -10.43 10.55 6.44
C SER A 113 -8.99 10.04 6.57
N LEU A 114 -8.74 8.82 6.10
CA LEU A 114 -7.38 8.29 5.93
C LEU A 114 -6.59 9.11 4.92
N SER A 115 -7.25 9.56 3.86
CA SER A 115 -6.67 10.46 2.86
C SER A 115 -6.16 11.76 3.50
N HIS A 116 -6.97 12.44 4.31
CA HIS A 116 -6.55 13.64 5.01
C HIS A 116 -5.36 13.41 5.94
N TYR A 117 -5.32 12.29 6.64
CA TYR A 117 -4.19 11.93 7.50
C TYR A 117 -2.88 11.90 6.71
N PHE A 118 -2.84 11.24 5.54
CA PHE A 118 -1.62 11.17 4.74
C PHE A 118 -1.30 12.48 4.02
N TRP A 119 -2.28 13.15 3.40
CA TRP A 119 -2.05 14.40 2.69
C TRP A 119 -1.56 15.53 3.58
N HIS A 120 -1.90 15.50 4.86
CA HIS A 120 -1.36 16.43 5.86
C HIS A 120 0.17 16.48 5.88
N PHE A 121 0.85 15.35 5.66
CA PHE A 121 2.31 15.28 5.61
C PHE A 121 2.91 15.87 4.32
N PHE A 122 2.12 16.12 3.31
CA PHE A 122 2.53 16.59 1.98
C PHE A 122 1.96 17.95 1.62
N ASP A 123 1.37 18.69 2.55
CA ASP A 123 0.70 19.96 2.31
C ASP A 123 -0.34 19.89 1.16
N GLY A 124 -0.99 18.73 1.01
CA GLY A 124 -2.01 18.48 0.00
C GLY A 124 -1.49 18.32 -1.44
N LYS A 125 -0.19 18.18 -1.65
CA LYS A 125 0.42 18.07 -2.99
C LYS A 125 1.36 16.87 -3.07
N PRO A 126 1.36 16.11 -4.19
CA PRO A 126 2.30 15.02 -4.38
C PRO A 126 3.75 15.54 -4.47
N LEU A 127 4.67 14.78 -3.88
CA LEU A 127 6.11 15.00 -4.02
C LEU A 127 6.60 14.32 -5.30
N ILE A 128 7.05 15.10 -6.27
CA ILE A 128 7.61 14.59 -7.53
C ILE A 128 9.13 14.66 -7.45
N ASN A 129 9.77 13.51 -7.38
CA ASN A 129 11.21 13.41 -7.25
C ASN A 129 11.93 13.39 -8.61
N ASN A 130 13.17 13.90 -8.61
CA ASN A 130 14.09 13.73 -9.72
C ASN A 130 14.75 12.34 -9.60
N VAL A 131 14.37 11.41 -10.49
CA VAL A 131 14.83 10.02 -10.49
C VAL A 131 15.50 9.68 -11.81
N PRO A 132 16.81 9.84 -11.94
CA PRO A 132 17.54 9.44 -13.15
C PRO A 132 17.46 7.94 -13.42
N THR A 133 17.51 7.13 -12.37
CA THR A 133 17.35 5.67 -12.43
C THR A 133 16.72 5.15 -11.14
N TYR A 134 15.96 4.05 -11.23
CA TYR A 134 15.33 3.43 -10.05
C TYR A 134 16.34 3.07 -8.94
N LYS A 135 17.62 2.93 -9.27
CA LYS A 135 18.69 2.66 -8.29
C LYS A 135 18.95 3.84 -7.36
N ASP A 136 18.54 5.04 -7.77
CA ASP A 136 18.66 6.25 -6.96
C ASP A 136 17.49 6.41 -5.96
N ILE A 137 16.48 5.56 -6.04
CA ILE A 137 15.34 5.58 -5.13
C ILE A 137 15.76 4.98 -3.78
N PRO A 138 15.62 5.72 -2.67
CA PRO A 138 15.91 5.18 -1.35
C PRO A 138 14.87 4.15 -0.92
N SER A 139 15.25 3.24 -0.03
CA SER A 139 14.30 2.28 0.56
C SER A 139 13.33 2.94 1.57
N SER A 140 13.74 4.06 2.16
CA SER A 140 12.93 4.86 3.08
C SER A 140 13.46 6.30 3.13
N THR A 141 12.63 7.22 3.59
CA THR A 141 12.97 8.63 3.79
C THR A 141 12.75 9.02 5.25
N ASP A 142 13.22 10.20 5.66
CA ASP A 142 12.95 10.71 7.01
C ASP A 142 11.46 10.91 7.24
N LEU A 143 10.72 11.33 6.21
CA LEU A 143 9.27 11.45 6.26
C LEU A 143 8.60 10.08 6.43
N SER A 144 9.00 9.05 5.68
CA SER A 144 8.43 7.70 5.84
C SER A 144 8.73 7.11 7.22
N LYS A 145 9.90 7.39 7.79
CA LYS A 145 10.23 7.02 9.17
C LYS A 145 9.34 7.73 10.20
N GLN A 146 9.08 9.01 9.99
CA GLN A 146 8.19 9.80 10.84
C GLN A 146 6.77 9.26 10.79
N ILE A 147 6.23 9.01 9.61
CA ILE A 147 4.87 8.45 9.43
C ILE A 147 4.78 7.05 10.04
N ALA A 148 5.77 6.17 9.77
CA ALA A 148 5.81 4.83 10.35
C ALA A 148 5.83 4.86 11.88
N LYS A 149 6.58 5.78 12.47
CA LYS A 149 6.65 5.97 13.93
C LYS A 149 5.29 6.42 14.48
N ASP A 150 4.62 7.36 13.84
CA ASP A 150 3.30 7.83 14.25
C ASP A 150 2.26 6.72 14.14
N LEU A 151 2.22 6.00 13.04
CA LEU A 151 1.30 4.87 12.85
C LEU A 151 1.54 3.76 13.88
N LYS A 152 2.80 3.43 14.18
CA LYS A 152 3.15 2.47 15.23
C LYS A 152 2.64 2.91 16.60
N LYS A 153 2.81 4.18 16.93
CA LYS A 153 2.31 4.78 18.17
C LYS A 153 0.78 4.71 18.27
N ARG A 154 0.09 4.79 17.13
CA ARG A 154 -1.37 4.66 17.02
C ARG A 154 -1.86 3.20 17.06
N GLY A 155 -0.96 2.23 17.11
CA GLY A 155 -1.28 0.81 17.20
C GLY A 155 -1.35 0.06 15.87
N PHE A 156 -0.94 0.66 14.76
CA PHE A 156 -0.78 -0.05 13.49
C PHE A 156 0.36 -1.07 13.56
N LYS A 157 0.24 -2.16 12.79
CA LYS A 157 1.20 -3.27 12.73
C LYS A 157 1.66 -3.52 11.31
N PHE A 158 2.88 -4.05 11.14
CA PHE A 158 3.50 -4.36 9.85
C PHE A 158 3.68 -3.15 8.91
N LEU A 159 3.81 -1.95 9.45
CA LEU A 159 3.98 -0.70 8.71
C LEU A 159 5.30 -0.01 9.12
N GLY A 160 6.42 -0.65 8.83
CA GLY A 160 7.74 -0.06 9.03
C GLY A 160 8.06 1.03 7.99
N PRO A 161 9.21 1.75 8.15
CA PRO A 161 9.57 2.86 7.26
C PRO A 161 9.68 2.49 5.78
N THR A 162 10.19 1.31 5.45
CA THR A 162 10.31 0.83 4.07
C THR A 162 8.94 0.51 3.47
N THR A 163 8.07 -0.16 4.22
CA THR A 163 6.69 -0.45 3.82
C THR A 163 5.90 0.83 3.60
N ILE A 164 6.02 1.79 4.50
CA ILE A 164 5.36 3.10 4.36
C ILE A 164 5.87 3.83 3.13
N TYR A 165 7.18 3.86 2.87
CA TYR A 165 7.69 4.51 1.67
C TYR A 165 7.15 3.87 0.39
N SER A 166 7.13 2.55 0.30
CA SER A 166 6.52 1.82 -0.82
C SER A 166 5.03 2.15 -0.99
N PHE A 167 4.30 2.28 0.12
CA PHE A 167 2.90 2.71 0.10
C PHE A 167 2.75 4.15 -0.42
N LEU A 168 3.60 5.07 0.01
CA LEU A 168 3.56 6.46 -0.45
C LEU A 168 3.79 6.56 -1.96
N GLN A 169 4.68 5.74 -2.51
CA GLN A 169 4.89 5.62 -3.96
C GLN A 169 3.66 5.02 -4.66
N ALA A 170 3.14 3.90 -4.17
CA ALA A 170 2.00 3.20 -4.78
C ALA A 170 0.74 4.06 -4.82
N ALA A 171 0.48 4.83 -3.76
CA ALA A 171 -0.70 5.69 -3.62
C ALA A 171 -0.52 7.11 -4.21
N GLY A 172 0.64 7.40 -4.79
CA GLY A 172 0.90 8.66 -5.48
C GLY A 172 1.11 9.88 -4.59
N PHE A 173 1.40 9.68 -3.29
CA PHE A 173 1.91 10.76 -2.43
C PHE A 173 3.31 11.16 -2.85
N VAL A 174 4.07 10.18 -3.35
CA VAL A 174 5.39 10.35 -3.94
C VAL A 174 5.38 9.81 -5.35
N ASN A 175 5.86 10.59 -6.31
CA ASN A 175 6.06 10.15 -7.68
C ASN A 175 7.56 9.92 -7.91
N ASP A 176 7.94 8.65 -7.92
CA ASP A 176 9.32 8.18 -8.14
C ASP A 176 9.48 7.49 -9.51
N HIS A 177 8.61 7.79 -10.47
CA HIS A 177 8.88 7.37 -11.84
C HIS A 177 10.22 7.91 -12.33
N GLU A 178 10.96 7.10 -13.07
CA GLU A 178 12.21 7.56 -13.71
C GLU A 178 11.93 8.76 -14.63
N ASN A 179 12.92 9.65 -14.79
CA ASN A 179 12.71 10.92 -15.50
C ASN A 179 12.27 10.76 -16.95
N ASP A 180 12.68 9.66 -17.60
CA ASP A 180 12.33 9.32 -18.96
C ASP A 180 11.10 8.41 -19.08
N CYS A 181 10.43 8.11 -17.98
CA CYS A 181 9.21 7.30 -17.97
C CYS A 181 8.02 8.08 -18.55
N SER A 182 7.28 7.43 -19.45
CA SER A 182 6.09 8.03 -20.09
C SER A 182 4.93 8.28 -19.11
N PHE A 183 5.00 7.74 -17.90
CA PHE A 183 3.94 7.80 -16.88
C PHE A 183 4.29 8.69 -15.67
N LYS A 184 5.42 9.40 -15.75
CA LYS A 184 5.85 10.34 -14.70
C LYS A 184 4.90 11.54 -14.55
#